data_dd767327c609f5789e02d6d7b133f69f
#
_entry.id   dd767327c609f5789e02d6d7b133f69f
#
_cell.length_a   1.000
_cell.length_b   1.000
_cell.length_c   1.000
_cell.angle_alpha   90.00
_cell.angle_beta   90.00
_cell.angle_gamma   90.00
#
_symmetry.space_group_name_H-M   'P 1'
#
loop_
_entity.id
_entity.type
_entity.pdbx_description
1 polymer ?
#
loop_
_entity_poly.entity_id
_entity_poly.type
_entity_poly.pdbx_seq_one_letter_code
_entity_poly.pdbx_strand_id
1 'polypeptide(L)'
;MEMKLFLNDYYDLLKLMHDNEAVILDEKVIPLTQSQIANSMKCSKMKVNSMFQTLQKEGFIEQKTRGKYVLTDRAEIIINTIESLEV
;
A
#
# COMPACT_ATOMS: atom_id res chain seq x y z
N MET A 1 1.54 -5.49 20.42
CA MET A 1 0.42 -6.05 20.23
C MET A 1 -0.56 -5.17 19.64
N GLU A 2 -0.79 -4.26 20.28
CA GLU A 2 -1.78 -3.37 19.81
C GLU A 2 -1.35 -2.63 18.60
N MET A 3 -0.04 -2.47 18.41
CA MET A 3 0.46 -1.87 17.19
C MET A 3 0.05 -2.67 15.96
N LYS A 4 0.11 -3.99 16.06
CA LYS A 4 -0.30 -4.85 14.95
C LYS A 4 -1.77 -4.67 14.63
N LEU A 5 -2.62 -4.60 15.64
CA LEU A 5 -4.03 -4.34 15.45
C LEU A 5 -4.28 -2.96 14.86
N PHE A 6 -3.56 -1.97 15.36
CA PHE A 6 -3.72 -0.61 14.95
C PHE A 6 -3.32 -0.39 13.50
N LEU A 7 -2.27 -1.08 13.05
CA LEU A 7 -1.75 -0.93 11.69
C LEU A 7 -2.38 -1.89 10.70
N ASN A 8 -3.31 -2.75 11.15
CA ASN A 8 -3.77 -3.86 10.34
C ASN A 8 -4.21 -3.46 8.94
N ASP A 9 -5.14 -2.51 8.82
CA ASP A 9 -5.67 -2.11 7.52
C ASP A 9 -4.61 -1.47 6.63
N TYR A 10 -3.80 -0.59 7.20
CA TYR A 10 -2.77 0.09 6.42
C TYR A 10 -1.67 -0.87 6.00
N TYR A 11 -1.26 -1.75 6.90
CA TYR A 11 -0.27 -2.74 6.55
C TYR A 11 -0.79 -3.67 5.45
N ASP A 12 -2.03 -4.12 5.58
CA ASP A 12 -2.62 -5.00 4.57
C ASP A 12 -2.65 -4.32 3.20
N LEU A 13 -2.97 -3.03 3.17
CA LEU A 13 -2.98 -2.28 1.91
C LEU A 13 -1.57 -2.18 1.33
N LEU A 14 -0.59 -1.80 2.15
CA LEU A 14 0.80 -1.71 1.69
C LEU A 14 1.32 -3.06 1.20
N LYS A 15 1.00 -4.11 1.91
CA LYS A 15 1.43 -5.46 1.55
C LYS A 15 0.80 -5.90 0.24
N LEU A 16 -0.48 -5.61 0.05
CA LEU A 16 -1.17 -5.92 -1.20
C LEU A 16 -0.50 -5.20 -2.37
N MET A 17 -0.18 -3.94 -2.19
CA MET A 17 0.51 -3.16 -3.23
C MET A 17 1.89 -3.73 -3.50
N HIS A 18 2.63 -4.08 -2.43
CA HIS A 18 3.97 -4.63 -2.55
C HIS A 18 3.96 -5.95 -3.31
N ASP A 19 3.02 -6.84 -2.96
CA ASP A 19 2.94 -8.16 -3.58
C ASP A 19 2.54 -8.10 -5.05
N ASN A 20 1.93 -7.01 -5.48
CA ASN A 20 1.47 -6.84 -6.84
C ASN A 20 2.29 -5.81 -7.63
N GLU A 21 3.39 -5.36 -7.06
CA GLU A 21 4.26 -4.41 -7.73
C GLU A 21 4.91 -5.08 -8.95
N ALA A 22 4.95 -4.36 -10.05
CA ALA A 22 5.55 -4.84 -11.28
C ALA A 22 6.55 -3.81 -11.80
N VAL A 23 7.50 -4.28 -12.62
CA VAL A 23 8.46 -3.39 -13.26
C VAL A 23 8.17 -3.40 -14.76
N ILE A 24 7.82 -2.24 -15.28
CA ILE A 24 7.52 -2.07 -16.69
C ILE A 24 8.40 -0.94 -17.22
N LEU A 25 9.23 -1.25 -18.22
CA LEU A 25 10.16 -0.28 -18.81
C LEU A 25 11.02 0.39 -17.73
N ASP A 26 11.53 -0.42 -16.81
CA ASP A 26 12.40 0.01 -15.72
C ASP A 26 11.71 0.89 -14.68
N GLU A 27 10.39 0.95 -14.69
CA GLU A 27 9.63 1.69 -13.69
C GLU A 27 8.77 0.74 -12.86
N LYS A 28 8.76 0.96 -11.56
CA LYS A 28 7.88 0.21 -10.67
C LYS A 28 6.47 0.77 -10.78
N VAL A 29 5.50 -0.12 -10.92
CA VAL A 29 4.09 0.27 -10.98
C VAL A 29 3.27 -0.70 -10.15
N ILE A 30 2.13 -0.23 -9.67
CA ILE A 30 1.15 -1.06 -8.99
C ILE A 30 -0.02 -1.21 -9.96
N PRO A 31 -0.17 -2.36 -10.62
CA PRO A 31 -1.18 -2.52 -11.67
C PRO A 31 -2.56 -2.84 -11.10
N LEU A 32 -2.96 -2.13 -10.06
CA LEU A 32 -4.25 -2.33 -9.42
C LEU A 32 -4.98 -0.99 -9.32
N THR A 33 -6.26 -1.01 -9.66
CA THR A 33 -7.11 0.16 -9.45
C THR A 33 -7.58 0.17 -8.00
N GLN A 34 -8.05 1.34 -7.54
CA GLN A 34 -8.62 1.42 -6.20
C GLN A 34 -9.83 0.50 -6.05
N SER A 35 -10.59 0.29 -7.12
CA SER A 35 -11.73 -0.62 -7.08
C SER A 35 -11.29 -2.06 -6.87
N GLN A 36 -10.22 -2.47 -7.56
CA GLN A 36 -9.68 -3.82 -7.40
C GLN A 36 -9.12 -4.02 -5.99
N ILE A 37 -8.46 -3.01 -5.46
CA ILE A 37 -7.94 -3.06 -4.09
C ILE A 37 -9.10 -3.17 -3.09
N ALA A 38 -10.15 -2.38 -3.29
CA ALA A 38 -11.31 -2.41 -2.40
C ALA A 38 -11.96 -3.79 -2.40
N ASN A 39 -12.11 -4.40 -3.59
CA ASN A 39 -12.66 -5.75 -3.67
C ASN A 39 -11.78 -6.76 -2.94
N SER A 40 -10.47 -6.65 -3.13
CA SER A 40 -9.53 -7.57 -2.50
C SER A 40 -9.56 -7.45 -0.98
N MET A 41 -9.67 -6.24 -0.48
CA MET A 41 -9.68 -5.97 0.96
C MET A 41 -11.07 -6.06 1.58
N LYS A 42 -12.10 -6.27 0.75
CA LYS A 42 -13.50 -6.36 1.19
C LYS A 42 -13.94 -5.10 1.92
N CYS A 43 -13.62 -3.96 1.34
CA CYS A 43 -14.01 -2.67 1.90
C CYS A 43 -14.49 -1.76 0.77
N SER A 44 -14.92 -0.55 1.12
CA SER A 44 -15.43 0.39 0.12
C SER A 44 -14.28 1.08 -0.61
N LYS A 45 -14.56 1.50 -1.84
CA LYS A 45 -13.59 2.30 -2.59
C LYS A 45 -13.30 3.61 -1.86
N MET A 46 -14.29 4.17 -1.19
CA MET A 46 -14.12 5.40 -0.44
C MET A 46 -13.12 5.21 0.70
N LYS A 47 -13.17 4.05 1.38
CA LYS A 47 -12.20 3.75 2.43
C LYS A 47 -10.80 3.62 1.86
N VAL A 48 -10.64 2.95 0.72
CA VAL A 48 -9.34 2.82 0.06
C VAL A 48 -8.80 4.19 -0.30
N ASN A 49 -9.64 5.05 -0.87
CA ASN A 49 -9.21 6.40 -1.23
C ASN A 49 -8.73 7.18 -0.01
N SER A 50 -9.46 7.07 1.10
CA SER A 50 -9.08 7.73 2.34
C SER A 50 -7.74 7.22 2.86
N MET A 51 -7.52 5.91 2.79
CA MET A 51 -6.26 5.31 3.21
C MET A 51 -5.11 5.75 2.32
N PHE A 52 -5.35 5.85 1.00
CA PHE A 52 -4.35 6.35 0.06
C PHE A 52 -3.93 7.77 0.42
N GLN A 53 -4.89 8.63 0.73
CA GLN A 53 -4.58 10.01 1.09
C GLN A 53 -3.71 10.07 2.35
N THR A 54 -4.03 9.26 3.35
CA THR A 54 -3.24 9.20 4.57
C THR A 54 -1.83 8.68 4.30
N LEU A 55 -1.71 7.59 3.54
CA LEU A 55 -0.42 7.00 3.23
C LEU A 55 0.45 7.95 2.41
N GLN A 56 -0.16 8.69 1.49
CA GLN A 56 0.55 9.66 0.68
C GLN A 56 1.06 10.80 1.55
N LYS A 57 0.21 11.30 2.44
CA LYS A 57 0.59 12.38 3.36
C LYS A 57 1.73 11.95 4.27
N GLU A 58 1.73 10.71 4.71
CA GLU A 58 2.76 10.19 5.61
C GLU A 58 4.02 9.72 4.88
N GLY A 59 4.02 9.78 3.55
CA GLY A 59 5.21 9.46 2.78
C GLY A 59 5.42 7.99 2.51
N PHE A 60 4.39 7.17 2.60
CA PHE A 60 4.48 5.74 2.31
C PHE A 60 4.18 5.40 0.86
N ILE A 61 3.39 6.22 0.20
CA ILE A 61 3.14 6.04 -1.23
C ILE A 61 3.33 7.38 -1.93
N GLU A 62 3.57 7.31 -3.23
CA GLU A 62 3.77 8.51 -4.04
C GLU A 62 2.96 8.37 -5.32
N GLN A 63 2.26 9.43 -5.69
CA GLN A 63 1.52 9.44 -6.95
C GLN A 63 2.45 9.89 -8.07
N LYS A 64 2.65 9.02 -9.05
CA LYS A 64 3.51 9.35 -10.19
C LYS A 64 2.74 10.10 -11.26
N THR A 65 1.56 9.59 -11.61
CA THR A 65 0.65 10.23 -12.53
C THR A 65 -0.74 9.93 -12.04
N ARG A 66 -1.73 10.51 -12.70
CA ARG A 66 -3.11 10.33 -12.29
C ARG A 66 -3.48 8.84 -12.28
N GLY A 67 -3.92 8.37 -11.14
CA GLY A 67 -4.32 6.98 -10.95
C GLY A 67 -3.18 6.00 -10.80
N LYS A 68 -1.93 6.47 -10.79
CA LYS A 68 -0.77 5.59 -10.64
C LYS A 68 0.02 5.94 -9.39
N TYR A 69 0.20 4.95 -8.53
CA TYR A 69 0.91 5.12 -7.27
C TYR A 69 2.03 4.10 -7.18
N VAL A 70 3.06 4.46 -6.43
CA VAL A 70 4.18 3.55 -6.14
C VAL A 70 4.48 3.61 -4.66
N LEU A 71 5.08 2.55 -4.15
CA LEU A 71 5.56 2.52 -2.78
C LEU A 71 6.87 3.29 -2.69
N THR A 72 7.05 3.98 -1.56
CA THR A 72 8.31 4.69 -1.30
C THR A 72 9.26 3.76 -0.55
N ASP A 73 10.52 4.18 -0.43
CA ASP A 73 11.50 3.43 0.37
C ASP A 73 11.02 3.29 1.80
N ARG A 74 10.35 4.31 2.33
CA ARG A 74 9.80 4.26 3.68
C ARG A 74 8.80 3.13 3.84
N ALA A 75 7.96 2.90 2.83
CA ALA A 75 7.00 1.80 2.85
C ALA A 75 7.70 0.45 2.82
N GLU A 76 8.73 0.32 1.98
CA GLU A 76 9.49 -0.92 1.89
C GLU A 76 10.14 -1.27 3.24
N ILE A 77 10.70 -0.27 3.89
CA ILE A 77 11.33 -0.47 5.20
C ILE A 77 10.31 -0.97 6.23
N ILE A 78 9.14 -0.35 6.27
CA ILE A 78 8.15 -0.72 7.28
C ILE A 78 7.60 -2.13 7.00
N ILE A 79 7.38 -2.47 5.74
CA ILE A 79 6.91 -3.80 5.36
C ILE A 79 7.93 -4.85 5.80
N ASN A 80 9.20 -4.63 5.46
CA ASN A 80 10.26 -5.56 5.83
C ASN A 80 10.41 -5.69 7.34
N THR A 81 10.28 -4.58 8.06
CA THR A 81 10.39 -4.57 9.51
C THR A 81 9.26 -5.41 10.14
N ILE A 82 8.04 -5.20 9.67
CA ILE A 82 6.90 -5.92 10.23
C ILE A 82 6.99 -7.42 9.90
N GLU A 83 7.41 -7.75 8.70
CA GLU A 83 7.58 -9.16 8.32
C GLU A 83 8.64 -9.85 9.17
N SER A 84 9.71 -9.13 9.50
CA SER A 84 10.75 -9.67 10.38
C SER A 84 10.21 -9.94 11.78
N LEU A 85 9.31 -9.12 12.25
CA LEU A 85 8.74 -9.30 13.58
C LEU A 85 7.76 -10.45 13.67
N GLU A 86 7.23 -10.88 12.53
CA GLU A 86 6.23 -11.94 12.50
C GLU A 86 6.82 -13.33 12.30
N VAL A 87 8.10 -13.42 12.16
CA VAL A 87 8.78 -14.70 11.95
C VAL A 87 8.86 -15.51 13.23
#